data_0f6448c60d7c00e071f2a3fe0a0da871
#
_entry.id   0f6448c60d7c00e071f2a3fe0a0da871
#
_cell.length_a   1.000
_cell.length_b   1.000
_cell.length_c   1.000
_cell.angle_alpha   90.00
_cell.angle_beta   90.00
_cell.angle_gamma   90.00
#
_symmetry.space_group_name_H-M   'P 1'
#
loop_
_entity.id
_entity.type
_entity.pdbx_description
1 polymer ?
#
loop_
_entity_poly.entity_id
_entity_poly.type
_entity_poly.pdbx_seq_one_letter_code
_entity_poly.pdbx_strand_id
1 'polypeptide(L)'
;LLLACIAGLWISTGRFYTVESESLSSMERICPQQPEYDPTEALQKLTIRRPSVLHSVKLLSEAVQLSTEAMDEILSDDEELESVTRNSTFSPFSDWIEKSFPFIHAPDSPVRREFVNKHGLLYTWEGTDPSLKPVVLMAHQDTVPVNVYTRDRWIHPPFSGYIDLENQTVWGRGSLDCKLWLVASLSAVETLVQAHFQPKRTIILSYGFDEETDGKYGAAHLASTLLHRYGPNNVAMIVDEGSPVLSAVDPG
;
A
#
# COMPACT_ATOMS: atom_id res chain seq x y z
N LEU A 1 13.86 -6.35 2.11
CA LEU A 1 13.44 -6.17 3.51
C LEU A 1 11.97 -5.77 3.61
N LEU A 2 11.52 -4.78 2.82
CA LEU A 2 10.13 -4.34 2.80
C LEU A 2 9.17 -5.44 2.32
N LEU A 3 9.55 -6.18 1.28
CA LEU A 3 8.77 -7.33 0.78
C LEU A 3 8.61 -8.44 1.83
N ALA A 4 9.61 -8.63 2.70
CA ALA A 4 9.51 -9.59 3.79
C ALA A 4 8.53 -9.15 4.89
N CYS A 5 8.35 -7.84 5.11
CA CYS A 5 7.36 -7.33 6.06
C CYS A 5 5.92 -7.45 5.53
N ILE A 6 5.73 -7.33 4.21
CA ILE A 6 4.43 -7.51 3.55
C ILE A 6 4.05 -9.01 3.53
N ALA A 7 5.00 -9.91 3.26
CA ALA A 7 4.78 -11.36 3.34
C ALA A 7 4.47 -11.86 4.75
N GLY A 8 4.86 -11.13 5.79
CA GLY A 8 4.59 -11.49 7.21
C GLY A 8 3.13 -11.45 7.62
N LEU A 9 2.24 -10.81 6.84
CA LEU A 9 0.80 -10.81 7.06
C LEU A 9 0.10 -12.13 6.64
N TRP A 10 0.78 -12.98 5.85
CA TRP A 10 0.20 -14.20 5.28
C TRP A 10 0.69 -15.50 5.92
N ILE A 11 1.54 -15.48 6.94
CA ILE A 11 2.12 -16.71 7.51
C ILE A 11 1.66 -16.89 8.96
N SER A 12 0.41 -17.33 9.17
CA SER A 12 0.02 -17.91 10.46
C SER A 12 -0.83 -19.19 10.40
N THR A 13 -1.00 -19.81 9.26
CA THR A 13 -1.58 -21.15 9.22
C THR A 13 -0.55 -22.12 8.63
N GLY A 14 0.15 -22.84 9.50
CA GLY A 14 1.13 -23.87 9.14
C GLY A 14 0.50 -25.06 8.43
N ARG A 15 0.20 -24.91 7.15
CA ARG A 15 0.11 -26.00 6.19
C ARG A 15 0.78 -25.53 4.89
N PHE A 16 2.08 -25.82 4.82
CA PHE A 16 2.75 -25.86 3.53
C PHE A 16 2.16 -27.04 2.75
N TYR A 17 1.44 -26.77 1.68
CA TYR A 17 1.29 -27.75 0.64
C TYR A 17 2.64 -27.84 -0.07
N THR A 18 3.38 -28.89 0.22
CA THR A 18 4.51 -29.30 -0.62
C THR A 18 3.91 -29.74 -1.95
N VAL A 19 3.94 -28.86 -2.93
CA VAL A 19 3.78 -29.28 -4.32
C VAL A 19 5.01 -30.11 -4.63
N GLU A 20 4.81 -31.41 -4.87
CA GLU A 20 5.89 -32.33 -5.26
C GLU A 20 6.55 -31.78 -6.52
N SER A 21 7.83 -31.52 -6.42
CA SER A 21 8.66 -30.80 -7.39
C SER A 21 9.08 -31.63 -8.62
N GLU A 22 8.38 -32.69 -8.96
CA GLU A 22 8.83 -33.61 -10.02
C GLU A 22 8.50 -33.21 -11.46
N SER A 23 7.70 -32.18 -11.71
CA SER A 23 7.33 -31.77 -13.09
C SER A 23 8.01 -30.50 -13.62
N LEU A 24 8.85 -29.85 -12.85
CA LEU A 24 9.51 -28.58 -13.27
C LEU A 24 10.96 -28.75 -13.73
N SER A 25 11.48 -29.98 -13.80
CA SER A 25 12.90 -30.23 -14.13
C SER A 25 13.27 -30.09 -15.61
N SER A 26 12.32 -29.80 -16.49
CA SER A 26 12.59 -29.69 -17.95
C SER A 26 12.30 -28.30 -18.55
N MET A 27 11.78 -27.36 -17.79
CA MET A 27 11.72 -25.99 -18.28
C MET A 27 13.07 -25.30 -17.97
N GLU A 28 13.89 -25.10 -19.01
CA GLU A 28 15.04 -24.20 -18.93
C GLU A 28 14.57 -22.89 -18.29
N ARG A 29 15.23 -22.47 -17.21
CA ARG A 29 14.90 -21.22 -16.54
C ARG A 29 15.16 -20.08 -17.52
N ILE A 30 14.10 -19.50 -18.05
CA ILE A 30 14.13 -18.40 -19.02
C ILE A 30 14.79 -17.16 -18.41
N CYS A 31 14.74 -17.02 -17.07
CA CYS A 31 15.38 -15.93 -16.35
C CYS A 31 16.34 -16.47 -15.30
N PRO A 32 17.57 -15.95 -15.19
CA PRO A 32 18.47 -16.30 -14.10
C PRO A 32 17.83 -15.90 -12.79
N GLN A 33 17.67 -16.88 -11.90
CA GLN A 33 17.14 -16.63 -10.56
C GLN A 33 18.24 -16.04 -9.68
N GLN A 34 17.92 -14.97 -8.99
CA GLN A 34 18.82 -14.45 -7.96
C GLN A 34 18.95 -15.49 -6.83
N PRO A 35 20.13 -15.59 -6.19
CA PRO A 35 20.27 -16.41 -4.98
C PRO A 35 19.19 -16.05 -3.98
N GLU A 36 18.64 -17.05 -3.31
CA GLU A 36 17.68 -16.83 -2.25
C GLU A 36 18.32 -15.95 -1.15
N TYR A 37 17.73 -14.77 -0.96
CA TYR A 37 18.20 -13.84 0.08
C TYR A 37 17.55 -14.25 1.40
N ASP A 38 18.36 -14.66 2.37
CA ASP A 38 17.87 -14.85 3.74
C ASP A 38 17.79 -13.50 4.47
N PRO A 39 16.58 -12.96 4.66
CA PRO A 39 16.42 -11.69 5.37
C PRO A 39 16.68 -11.83 6.89
N THR A 40 16.82 -13.04 7.39
CA THR A 40 16.90 -13.33 8.83
C THR A 40 18.08 -12.66 9.48
N GLU A 41 19.26 -12.67 8.83
CA GLU A 41 20.46 -12.02 9.37
C GLU A 41 20.32 -10.50 9.45
N ALA A 42 19.73 -9.87 8.44
CA ALA A 42 19.50 -8.42 8.43
C ALA A 42 18.43 -8.02 9.45
N LEU A 43 17.39 -8.85 9.63
CA LEU A 43 16.32 -8.62 10.60
C LEU A 43 16.76 -8.89 12.04
N GLN A 44 17.65 -9.86 12.28
CA GLN A 44 18.20 -10.16 13.62
C GLN A 44 19.00 -9.01 14.20
N LYS A 45 19.62 -8.18 13.35
CA LYS A 45 20.39 -6.98 13.77
C LYS A 45 19.51 -5.81 14.19
N LEU A 46 18.21 -5.87 13.84
CA LEU A 46 17.25 -4.84 14.18
C LEU A 46 16.36 -5.34 15.32
N THR A 47 16.28 -4.58 16.40
CA THR A 47 15.32 -4.84 17.47
C THR A 47 13.92 -4.42 16.97
N ILE A 48 13.38 -5.16 16.02
CA ILE A 48 12.07 -4.87 15.45
C ILE A 48 10.99 -5.49 16.33
N ARG A 49 10.22 -4.64 16.99
CA ARG A 49 8.98 -5.06 17.61
C ARG A 49 7.90 -5.12 16.54
N ARG A 50 7.64 -6.30 15.99
CA ARG A 50 6.56 -6.48 15.01
C ARG A 50 5.22 -6.09 15.62
N PRO A 51 4.39 -5.32 14.91
CA PRO A 51 2.99 -5.13 15.32
C PRO A 51 2.33 -6.50 15.49
N SER A 52 1.41 -6.61 16.43
CA SER A 52 0.58 -7.82 16.50
C SER A 52 -0.29 -7.90 15.25
N VAL A 53 -0.58 -9.10 14.77
CA VAL A 53 -1.50 -9.31 13.64
C VAL A 53 -2.83 -8.58 13.90
N LEU A 54 -3.33 -8.66 15.12
CA LEU A 54 -4.57 -8.00 15.53
C LEU A 54 -4.48 -6.46 15.37
N HIS A 55 -3.32 -5.85 15.66
CA HIS A 55 -3.13 -4.42 15.45
C HIS A 55 -3.19 -4.04 13.97
N SER A 56 -2.52 -4.80 13.10
CA SER A 56 -2.55 -4.55 11.66
C SER A 56 -3.95 -4.74 11.08
N VAL A 57 -4.66 -5.79 11.51
CA VAL A 57 -6.06 -6.04 11.13
C VAL A 57 -6.97 -4.88 11.56
N LYS A 58 -6.75 -4.34 12.76
CA LYS A 58 -7.50 -3.18 13.26
C LYS A 58 -7.24 -1.93 12.43
N LEU A 59 -5.98 -1.64 12.08
CA LEU A 59 -5.64 -0.52 11.21
C LEU A 59 -6.34 -0.62 9.85
N LEU A 60 -6.34 -1.80 9.24
CA LEU A 60 -7.05 -2.01 7.98
C LEU A 60 -8.57 -1.81 8.14
N SER A 61 -9.15 -2.36 9.21
CA SER A 61 -10.57 -2.17 9.52
C SER A 61 -10.93 -0.69 9.66
N GLU A 62 -10.13 0.08 10.41
CA GLU A 62 -10.32 1.53 10.59
C GLU A 62 -10.17 2.29 9.27
N ALA A 63 -9.19 1.94 8.43
CA ALA A 63 -9.01 2.53 7.11
C ALA A 63 -10.23 2.31 6.20
N VAL A 64 -10.80 1.11 6.23
CA VAL A 64 -12.01 0.75 5.46
C VAL A 64 -13.25 1.54 5.93
N GLN A 65 -13.34 1.84 7.22
CA GLN A 65 -14.47 2.61 7.77
C GLN A 65 -14.51 4.07 7.30
N LEU A 66 -13.40 4.58 6.82
CA LEU A 66 -13.32 5.92 6.23
C LEU A 66 -13.61 5.79 4.71
N SER A 67 -14.81 6.12 4.30
CA SER A 67 -15.18 6.11 2.88
C SER A 67 -14.35 7.16 2.11
N THR A 68 -13.73 6.72 1.03
CA THR A 68 -12.96 7.53 0.10
C THR A 68 -13.38 7.20 -1.34
N GLU A 69 -14.70 7.10 -1.55
CA GLU A 69 -15.27 6.75 -2.85
C GLU A 69 -14.89 7.78 -3.91
N ALA A 70 -14.38 7.29 -5.04
CA ALA A 70 -14.12 8.10 -6.22
C ALA A 70 -15.45 8.60 -6.82
N MET A 71 -15.43 9.77 -7.45
CA MET A 71 -16.61 10.36 -8.07
C MET A 71 -16.60 10.05 -9.55
N ASP A 72 -17.68 9.44 -10.04
CA ASP A 72 -17.86 8.99 -11.43
C ASP A 72 -18.55 10.05 -12.34
N GLU A 73 -18.66 11.29 -11.89
CA GLU A 73 -19.32 12.32 -12.66
C GLU A 73 -18.41 12.86 -13.76
N ILE A 74 -18.89 12.86 -15.01
CA ILE A 74 -18.23 13.52 -16.13
C ILE A 74 -18.41 15.04 -15.97
N LEU A 75 -17.45 15.67 -15.33
CA LEU A 75 -17.40 17.11 -15.10
C LEU A 75 -16.33 17.75 -16.02
N SER A 76 -16.36 19.07 -16.13
CA SER A 76 -15.23 19.80 -16.70
C SER A 76 -13.98 19.63 -15.79
N ASP A 77 -12.78 19.77 -16.35
CA ASP A 77 -11.54 19.56 -15.61
C ASP A 77 -11.47 20.35 -14.30
N ASP A 78 -11.95 21.61 -14.29
CA ASP A 78 -11.96 22.45 -13.10
C ASP A 78 -13.06 22.04 -12.11
N GLU A 79 -14.24 21.65 -12.61
CA GLU A 79 -15.35 21.17 -11.78
C GLU A 79 -15.07 19.80 -11.19
N GLU A 80 -14.43 18.91 -11.95
CA GLU A 80 -14.02 17.58 -11.49
C GLU A 80 -13.01 17.68 -10.35
N LEU A 81 -11.94 18.48 -10.52
CA LEU A 81 -10.97 18.72 -9.47
C LEU A 81 -11.62 19.35 -8.23
N GLU A 82 -12.50 20.31 -8.42
CA GLU A 82 -13.22 20.96 -7.33
C GLU A 82 -14.18 19.97 -6.62
N SER A 83 -14.85 19.07 -7.34
CA SER A 83 -15.74 18.06 -6.76
C SER A 83 -14.98 17.02 -5.96
N VAL A 84 -13.90 16.46 -6.52
CA VAL A 84 -13.01 15.50 -5.86
C VAL A 84 -12.39 16.11 -4.60
N THR A 85 -12.11 17.40 -4.61
CA THR A 85 -11.49 18.10 -3.47
C THR A 85 -12.48 18.71 -2.48
N ARG A 86 -13.72 18.99 -2.90
CA ARG A 86 -14.76 19.64 -2.08
C ARG A 86 -15.37 18.69 -1.05
N ASN A 87 -15.62 17.45 -1.43
CA ASN A 87 -16.05 16.39 -0.52
C ASN A 87 -14.83 15.73 0.12
N SER A 88 -14.21 16.44 1.05
CA SER A 88 -12.93 16.07 1.65
C SER A 88 -13.00 14.81 2.51
N THR A 89 -13.42 13.69 1.92
CA THR A 89 -13.30 12.35 2.53
C THR A 89 -11.82 11.98 2.71
N PHE A 90 -10.94 12.57 1.88
CA PHE A 90 -9.50 12.38 1.97
C PHE A 90 -8.85 13.10 3.14
N SER A 91 -9.36 14.27 3.58
CA SER A 91 -8.82 14.94 4.77
C SER A 91 -8.98 14.11 6.04
N PRO A 92 -10.18 13.57 6.39
CA PRO A 92 -10.32 12.65 7.50
C PRO A 92 -9.46 11.39 7.37
N PHE A 93 -9.25 10.88 6.17
CA PHE A 93 -8.39 9.74 5.92
C PHE A 93 -6.91 10.08 6.18
N SER A 94 -6.45 11.23 5.70
CA SER A 94 -5.10 11.74 5.97
C SER A 94 -4.86 12.01 7.46
N ASP A 95 -5.86 12.56 8.17
CA ASP A 95 -5.79 12.79 9.62
C ASP A 95 -5.72 11.46 10.39
N TRP A 96 -6.45 10.45 9.93
CA TRP A 96 -6.37 9.10 10.48
C TRP A 96 -4.98 8.49 10.27
N ILE A 97 -4.40 8.60 9.07
CA ILE A 97 -3.04 8.14 8.78
C ILE A 97 -2.04 8.79 9.75
N GLU A 98 -2.12 10.10 9.94
CA GLU A 98 -1.22 10.82 10.84
C GLU A 98 -1.28 10.31 12.28
N LYS A 99 -2.49 10.04 12.77
CA LYS A 99 -2.71 9.51 14.13
C LYS A 99 -2.29 8.04 14.27
N SER A 100 -2.45 7.26 13.21
CA SER A 100 -2.22 5.82 13.23
C SER A 100 -0.74 5.44 13.07
N PHE A 101 0.07 6.35 12.50
CA PHE A 101 1.50 6.14 12.24
C PHE A 101 2.35 7.27 12.86
N PRO A 102 2.38 7.36 14.21
CA PRO A 102 2.97 8.51 14.90
C PRO A 102 4.50 8.62 14.75
N PHE A 103 5.23 7.53 14.53
CA PHE A 103 6.69 7.62 14.32
C PHE A 103 7.04 8.18 12.94
N ILE A 104 6.24 7.89 11.90
CA ILE A 104 6.40 8.51 10.58
C ILE A 104 6.12 10.02 10.65
N HIS A 105 5.16 10.43 11.47
CA HIS A 105 4.67 11.80 11.52
C HIS A 105 5.24 12.62 12.71
N ALA A 106 6.17 12.04 13.48
CA ALA A 106 6.85 12.77 14.54
C ALA A 106 7.65 13.96 13.99
N PRO A 107 7.80 15.06 14.74
CA PRO A 107 8.55 16.23 14.28
C PRO A 107 10.02 15.94 13.94
N ASP A 108 10.59 14.91 14.55
CA ASP A 108 11.97 14.43 14.34
C ASP A 108 12.05 13.18 13.45
N SER A 109 10.96 12.84 12.79
CA SER A 109 10.93 11.69 11.87
C SER A 109 11.90 11.87 10.71
N PRO A 110 12.64 10.83 10.31
CA PRO A 110 13.44 10.85 9.09
C PRO A 110 12.60 10.78 7.82
N VAL A 111 11.30 10.57 7.93
CA VAL A 111 10.35 10.48 6.81
C VAL A 111 9.63 11.81 6.66
N ARG A 112 9.70 12.39 5.47
CA ARG A 112 9.01 13.64 5.17
C ARG A 112 7.76 13.36 4.35
N ARG A 113 6.59 13.87 4.80
CA ARG A 113 5.35 13.85 4.04
C ARG A 113 5.14 15.16 3.30
N GLU A 114 4.67 15.07 2.08
CA GLU A 114 4.23 16.20 1.25
C GLU A 114 2.84 15.89 0.69
N PHE A 115 2.02 16.94 0.54
CA PHE A 115 0.77 16.87 -0.20
C PHE A 115 1.01 17.34 -1.64
N VAL A 116 0.63 16.51 -2.60
CA VAL A 116 0.70 16.82 -4.02
C VAL A 116 -0.72 16.96 -4.55
N ASN A 117 -1.00 18.08 -5.17
CA ASN A 117 -2.34 18.40 -5.68
C ASN A 117 -3.46 18.15 -4.66
N LYS A 118 -3.33 18.75 -3.47
CA LYS A 118 -4.23 18.71 -2.30
C LYS A 118 -4.24 17.39 -1.54
N HIS A 119 -4.50 16.23 -2.16
CA HIS A 119 -4.73 14.96 -1.48
C HIS A 119 -3.74 13.85 -1.81
N GLY A 120 -2.94 13.99 -2.87
CA GLY A 120 -1.85 13.04 -3.15
C GLY A 120 -0.84 13.05 -2.01
N LEU A 121 -0.54 11.89 -1.44
CA LEU A 121 0.41 11.76 -0.35
C LEU A 121 1.74 11.24 -0.87
N LEU A 122 2.79 12.03 -0.67
CA LEU A 122 4.15 11.66 -1.04
C LEU A 122 5.05 11.65 0.19
N TYR A 123 5.53 10.46 0.55
CA TYR A 123 6.48 10.28 1.65
C TYR A 123 7.86 10.01 1.09
N THR A 124 8.86 10.68 1.62
CA THR A 124 10.25 10.50 1.25
C THR A 124 11.08 10.16 2.48
N TRP A 125 11.72 9.00 2.46
CA TRP A 125 12.71 8.58 3.45
C TRP A 125 14.08 8.51 2.78
N GLU A 126 14.89 9.54 3.02
CA GLU A 126 16.20 9.69 2.37
C GLU A 126 17.14 8.53 2.75
N GLY A 127 17.77 7.97 1.74
CA GLY A 127 18.79 6.95 1.92
C GLY A 127 20.15 7.56 2.32
N THR A 128 20.98 6.76 2.99
CA THR A 128 22.35 7.17 3.38
C THR A 128 23.32 7.19 2.19
N ASP A 129 22.97 6.59 1.06
CA ASP A 129 23.78 6.56 -0.16
C ASP A 129 23.03 7.24 -1.31
N PRO A 130 23.34 8.52 -1.61
CA PRO A 130 22.67 9.28 -2.66
C PRO A 130 23.02 8.80 -4.08
N SER A 131 24.02 7.94 -4.24
CA SER A 131 24.34 7.33 -5.56
C SER A 131 23.33 6.28 -5.99
N LEU A 132 22.54 5.76 -5.04
CA LEU A 132 21.54 4.74 -5.31
C LEU A 132 20.21 5.37 -5.73
N LYS A 133 19.68 4.95 -6.88
CA LYS A 133 18.35 5.37 -7.34
C LYS A 133 17.27 4.95 -6.33
N PRO A 134 16.25 5.80 -6.07
CA PRO A 134 15.17 5.49 -5.13
C PRO A 134 14.31 4.30 -5.57
N VAL A 135 13.62 3.72 -4.60
CA VAL A 135 12.53 2.77 -4.80
C VAL A 135 11.22 3.47 -4.48
N VAL A 136 10.21 3.30 -5.33
CA VAL A 136 8.87 3.84 -5.14
C VAL A 136 7.91 2.70 -4.83
N LEU A 137 7.17 2.83 -3.74
CA LEU A 137 6.07 1.97 -3.37
C LEU A 137 4.78 2.75 -3.57
N MET A 138 3.87 2.20 -4.35
CA MET A 138 2.63 2.85 -4.73
C MET A 138 1.43 2.16 -4.09
N ALA A 139 0.38 2.91 -3.92
CA ALA A 139 -0.97 2.49 -3.58
C ALA A 139 -1.90 3.68 -3.85
N HIS A 140 -3.22 3.48 -3.70
CA HIS A 140 -4.16 4.59 -3.77
C HIS A 140 -5.06 4.68 -2.54
N GLN A 141 -5.67 5.83 -2.35
CA GLN A 141 -6.50 6.16 -1.19
C GLN A 141 -7.97 5.94 -1.49
N ASP A 142 -8.36 6.15 -2.75
CA ASP A 142 -9.75 6.09 -3.20
C ASP A 142 -10.25 4.66 -3.36
N THR A 143 -11.53 4.54 -3.60
CA THR A 143 -12.23 3.27 -3.82
C THR A 143 -13.33 3.45 -4.85
N VAL A 144 -13.62 2.41 -5.61
CA VAL A 144 -14.81 2.36 -6.47
C VAL A 144 -16.06 2.66 -5.65
N PRO A 145 -16.98 3.48 -6.16
CA PRO A 145 -18.25 3.78 -5.50
C PRO A 145 -19.08 2.52 -5.24
N VAL A 146 -19.81 2.53 -4.14
CA VAL A 146 -20.77 1.47 -3.84
C VAL A 146 -22.10 1.81 -4.48
N ASN A 147 -22.51 1.02 -5.48
CA ASN A 147 -23.77 1.21 -6.16
C ASN A 147 -24.95 1.12 -5.17
N VAL A 148 -25.75 2.18 -5.10
CA VAL A 148 -26.88 2.32 -4.17
C VAL A 148 -27.92 1.22 -4.32
N TYR A 149 -28.11 0.69 -5.56
CA TYR A 149 -29.10 -0.38 -5.85
C TYR A 149 -28.61 -1.78 -5.46
N THR A 150 -27.33 -1.94 -5.10
CA THR A 150 -26.77 -3.22 -4.68
C THR A 150 -26.24 -3.20 -3.25
N ARG A 151 -26.35 -2.07 -2.57
CA ARG A 151 -25.82 -1.87 -1.21
C ARG A 151 -26.40 -2.88 -0.21
N ASP A 152 -27.66 -3.22 -0.35
CA ASP A 152 -28.36 -4.19 0.52
C ASP A 152 -27.97 -5.66 0.24
N ARG A 153 -27.18 -5.92 -0.81
CA ARG A 153 -26.67 -7.26 -1.13
C ARG A 153 -25.36 -7.58 -0.43
N TRP A 154 -24.74 -6.60 0.21
CA TRP A 154 -23.52 -6.82 0.98
C TRP A 154 -23.85 -7.58 2.27
N ILE A 155 -23.05 -8.62 2.56
CA ILE A 155 -23.19 -9.41 3.80
C ILE A 155 -22.96 -8.54 5.03
N HIS A 156 -21.96 -7.64 4.96
CA HIS A 156 -21.72 -6.60 5.94
C HIS A 156 -21.77 -5.24 5.24
N PRO A 157 -22.14 -4.15 5.92
CA PRO A 157 -22.15 -2.84 5.30
C PRO A 157 -20.82 -2.51 4.62
N PRO A 158 -20.81 -1.92 3.40
CA PRO A 158 -19.60 -1.72 2.59
C PRO A 158 -18.43 -1.06 3.28
N PHE A 159 -18.70 -0.14 4.20
CA PHE A 159 -17.67 0.57 4.97
C PHE A 159 -17.70 0.21 6.46
N SER A 160 -18.11 -1.01 6.80
CA SER A 160 -18.11 -1.44 8.20
C SER A 160 -16.72 -1.79 8.73
N GLY A 161 -15.79 -2.17 7.84
CA GLY A 161 -14.51 -2.71 8.26
C GLY A 161 -14.66 -3.94 9.15
N TYR A 162 -15.71 -4.73 8.96
CA TYR A 162 -16.02 -5.88 9.82
C TYR A 162 -14.87 -6.87 9.86
N ILE A 163 -14.41 -7.19 11.07
CA ILE A 163 -13.34 -8.17 11.31
C ILE A 163 -13.98 -9.53 11.58
N ASP A 164 -13.81 -10.44 10.67
CA ASP A 164 -14.22 -11.83 10.81
C ASP A 164 -13.01 -12.66 11.30
N LEU A 165 -12.99 -12.92 12.58
CA LEU A 165 -11.90 -13.69 13.22
C LEU A 165 -11.94 -15.18 12.87
N GLU A 166 -13.11 -15.72 12.56
CA GLU A 166 -13.28 -17.12 12.18
C GLU A 166 -12.70 -17.39 10.80
N ASN A 167 -13.03 -16.54 9.83
CA ASN A 167 -12.53 -16.64 8.45
C ASN A 167 -11.23 -15.86 8.21
N GLN A 168 -10.74 -15.13 9.23
CA GLN A 168 -9.52 -14.32 9.16
C GLN A 168 -9.56 -13.26 8.04
N THR A 169 -10.68 -12.58 7.89
CA THR A 169 -10.91 -11.58 6.84
C THR A 169 -11.35 -10.24 7.42
N VAL A 170 -11.07 -9.17 6.67
CA VAL A 170 -11.65 -7.84 6.88
C VAL A 170 -12.57 -7.55 5.71
N TRP A 171 -13.84 -7.31 6.02
CA TRP A 171 -14.88 -7.06 5.04
C TRP A 171 -15.05 -5.57 4.80
N GLY A 172 -15.11 -5.19 3.54
CA GLY A 172 -15.51 -3.86 3.14
C GLY A 172 -14.92 -3.41 1.80
N ARG A 173 -15.49 -2.36 1.21
CA ARG A 173 -14.98 -1.70 0.02
C ARG A 173 -13.62 -1.07 0.36
N GLY A 174 -12.59 -1.34 -0.47
CA GLY A 174 -11.22 -0.88 -0.24
C GLY A 174 -10.38 -1.79 0.67
N SER A 175 -10.94 -2.89 1.22
CA SER A 175 -10.17 -3.78 2.10
C SER A 175 -9.03 -4.50 1.38
N LEU A 176 -9.17 -4.77 0.07
CA LEU A 176 -8.15 -5.35 -0.79
C LEU A 176 -7.57 -4.30 -1.72
N ASP A 177 -8.43 -3.60 -2.42
CA ASP A 177 -8.14 -2.62 -3.42
C ASP A 177 -8.48 -1.20 -2.89
N CYS A 178 -7.52 -0.34 -2.45
CA CYS A 178 -6.13 -0.76 -2.31
C CYS A 178 -5.58 -0.37 -0.91
N LYS A 179 -6.49 -0.14 0.08
CA LYS A 179 -6.11 0.28 1.44
C LYS A 179 -5.24 -0.74 2.17
N LEU A 180 -5.32 -2.03 1.79
CA LEU A 180 -4.43 -3.07 2.33
C LEU A 180 -2.96 -2.70 2.06
N TRP A 181 -2.62 -2.36 0.83
CA TRP A 181 -1.25 -2.05 0.43
C TRP A 181 -0.75 -0.76 1.07
N LEU A 182 -1.63 0.25 1.14
CA LEU A 182 -1.34 1.52 1.80
C LEU A 182 -1.04 1.30 3.29
N VAL A 183 -1.91 0.61 4.02
CA VAL A 183 -1.74 0.31 5.45
C VAL A 183 -0.51 -0.57 5.68
N ALA A 184 -0.27 -1.57 4.83
CA ALA A 184 0.86 -2.48 4.97
C ALA A 184 2.20 -1.76 4.78
N SER A 185 2.32 -0.92 3.75
CA SER A 185 3.54 -0.17 3.48
C SER A 185 3.83 0.89 4.55
N LEU A 186 2.81 1.62 5.02
CA LEU A 186 2.95 2.53 6.16
C LEU A 186 3.33 1.78 7.44
N SER A 187 2.71 0.65 7.75
CA SER A 187 3.03 -0.15 8.93
C SER A 187 4.47 -0.67 8.91
N ALA A 188 4.98 -1.03 7.73
CA ALA A 188 6.35 -1.46 7.55
C ALA A 188 7.33 -0.31 7.82
N VAL A 189 7.09 0.87 7.24
CA VAL A 189 7.92 2.06 7.45
C VAL A 189 7.86 2.51 8.91
N GLU A 190 6.67 2.59 9.50
CA GLU A 190 6.48 2.92 10.93
C GLU A 190 7.33 2.04 11.84
N THR A 191 7.28 0.73 11.62
CA THR A 191 8.05 -0.25 12.38
C THR A 191 9.56 -0.05 12.23
N LEU A 192 10.02 0.25 11.01
CA LEU A 192 11.44 0.47 10.74
C LEU A 192 11.93 1.80 11.30
N VAL A 193 11.12 2.86 11.24
CA VAL A 193 11.43 4.16 11.86
C VAL A 193 11.53 4.00 13.37
N GLN A 194 10.57 3.33 13.99
CA GLN A 194 10.61 3.03 15.43
C GLN A 194 11.86 2.23 15.83
N ALA A 195 12.36 1.36 14.96
CA ALA A 195 13.58 0.58 15.18
C ALA A 195 14.86 1.37 14.84
N HIS A 196 14.79 2.66 14.53
CA HIS A 196 15.91 3.51 14.10
C HIS A 196 16.68 2.94 12.89
N PHE A 197 15.96 2.23 12.01
CA PHE A 197 16.55 1.74 10.77
C PHE A 197 16.94 2.90 9.87
N GLN A 198 18.07 2.76 9.17
CA GLN A 198 18.54 3.73 8.19
C GLN A 198 18.63 3.03 6.82
N PRO A 199 17.77 3.37 5.85
CA PRO A 199 17.86 2.79 4.53
C PRO A 199 19.13 3.30 3.80
N LYS A 200 19.78 2.44 3.04
CA LYS A 200 20.85 2.89 2.14
C LYS A 200 20.28 3.65 0.95
N ARG A 201 19.20 3.15 0.39
CA ARG A 201 18.50 3.70 -0.76
C ARG A 201 17.30 4.50 -0.29
N THR A 202 17.04 5.65 -0.90
CA THR A 202 15.82 6.42 -0.67
C THR A 202 14.58 5.58 -0.94
N ILE A 203 13.64 5.59 0.00
CA ILE A 203 12.35 4.94 -0.08
C ILE A 203 11.30 6.02 -0.23
N ILE A 204 10.42 5.85 -1.22
CA ILE A 204 9.33 6.77 -1.51
C ILE A 204 8.03 5.98 -1.40
N LEU A 205 7.05 6.53 -0.65
CA LEU A 205 5.67 6.05 -0.69
C LEU A 205 4.85 7.09 -1.46
N SER A 206 4.11 6.63 -2.46
CA SER A 206 3.35 7.50 -3.37
C SER A 206 1.91 7.03 -3.44
N TYR A 207 0.99 7.79 -2.85
CA TYR A 207 -0.42 7.39 -2.74
C TYR A 207 -1.32 8.38 -3.47
N GLY A 208 -1.87 7.94 -4.61
CA GLY A 208 -2.89 8.64 -5.39
C GLY A 208 -4.22 8.71 -4.65
N PHE A 209 -5.15 9.46 -5.19
CA PHE A 209 -6.50 9.63 -4.62
C PHE A 209 -7.62 9.56 -5.67
N ASP A 210 -7.29 9.19 -6.89
CA ASP A 210 -8.18 9.13 -8.05
C ASP A 210 -7.80 8.01 -9.03
N GLU A 211 -7.21 6.91 -8.51
CA GLU A 211 -6.80 5.76 -9.33
C GLU A 211 -8.00 5.16 -10.04
N GLU A 212 -9.11 4.98 -9.32
CA GLU A 212 -10.37 4.42 -9.80
C GLU A 212 -11.08 5.31 -10.85
N THR A 213 -10.52 6.51 -11.11
CA THR A 213 -10.99 7.49 -12.09
C THR A 213 -9.86 8.03 -12.97
N ASP A 214 -9.02 7.14 -13.49
CA ASP A 214 -7.92 7.40 -14.44
C ASP A 214 -6.67 8.11 -13.88
N GLY A 215 -6.58 8.45 -12.60
CA GLY A 215 -5.37 8.97 -11.93
C GLY A 215 -4.90 10.35 -12.41
N LYS A 216 -5.79 11.13 -13.02
CA LYS A 216 -5.47 12.42 -13.65
C LYS A 216 -4.95 13.46 -12.67
N TYR A 217 -5.52 13.54 -11.49
CA TYR A 217 -5.23 14.57 -10.48
C TYR A 217 -4.31 14.07 -9.36
N GLY A 218 -4.32 12.78 -9.04
CA GLY A 218 -3.49 12.13 -8.05
C GLY A 218 -2.21 11.56 -8.66
N ALA A 219 -2.32 10.41 -9.31
CA ALA A 219 -1.17 9.66 -9.81
C ALA A 219 -0.34 10.44 -10.82
N ALA A 220 -0.97 11.16 -11.77
CA ALA A 220 -0.26 11.95 -12.77
C ALA A 220 0.54 13.11 -12.15
N HIS A 221 0.01 13.79 -11.12
CA HIS A 221 0.72 14.85 -10.41
C HIS A 221 1.86 14.31 -9.55
N LEU A 222 1.65 13.17 -8.88
CA LEU A 222 2.71 12.47 -8.14
C LEU A 222 3.84 12.04 -9.07
N ALA A 223 3.52 11.44 -10.22
CA ALA A 223 4.50 11.04 -11.23
C ALA A 223 5.28 12.25 -11.78
N SER A 224 4.59 13.36 -12.08
CA SER A 224 5.23 14.60 -12.52
C SER A 224 6.19 15.16 -11.46
N THR A 225 5.79 15.14 -10.18
CA THR A 225 6.62 15.58 -9.05
C THR A 225 7.88 14.73 -8.92
N LEU A 226 7.75 13.41 -9.03
CA LEU A 226 8.87 12.48 -8.97
C LEU A 226 9.80 12.63 -10.18
N LEU A 227 9.22 12.79 -11.38
CA LEU A 227 9.99 13.01 -12.60
C LEU A 227 10.80 14.33 -12.54
N HIS A 228 10.19 15.40 -12.01
CA HIS A 228 10.88 16.67 -11.83
C HIS A 228 12.02 16.57 -10.81
N ARG A 229 11.82 15.83 -9.73
CA ARG A 229 12.79 15.68 -8.62
C ARG A 229 13.97 14.79 -8.98
N TYR A 230 13.72 13.67 -9.61
CA TYR A 230 14.73 12.63 -9.85
C TYR A 230 15.18 12.54 -11.31
N GLY A 231 14.41 13.09 -12.25
CA GLY A 231 14.66 12.99 -13.69
C GLY A 231 14.24 11.65 -14.29
N PRO A 232 14.25 11.53 -15.63
CA PRO A 232 13.83 10.30 -16.32
C PRO A 232 14.81 9.15 -16.05
N ASN A 233 14.28 7.92 -15.94
CA ASN A 233 15.04 6.69 -15.72
C ASN A 233 15.88 6.67 -14.41
N ASN A 234 15.55 7.50 -13.43
CA ASN A 234 16.28 7.60 -12.17
C ASN A 234 15.56 6.97 -10.97
N VAL A 235 14.57 6.14 -11.19
CA VAL A 235 13.97 5.24 -10.21
C VAL A 235 14.51 3.84 -10.43
N ALA A 236 14.89 3.14 -9.36
CA ALA A 236 15.46 1.79 -9.44
C ALA A 236 14.35 0.74 -9.66
N MET A 237 13.24 0.91 -8.96
CA MET A 237 12.10 0.00 -8.98
C MET A 237 10.85 0.73 -8.54
N ILE A 238 9.74 0.39 -9.17
CA ILE A 238 8.39 0.76 -8.74
C ILE A 238 7.70 -0.53 -8.33
N VAL A 239 7.08 -0.51 -7.16
CA VAL A 239 6.21 -1.58 -6.67
C VAL A 239 4.84 -0.97 -6.50
N ASP A 240 3.90 -1.48 -7.23
CA ASP A 240 2.51 -1.06 -7.24
C ASP A 240 1.62 -2.23 -6.88
N GLU A 241 0.33 -2.01 -6.82
CA GLU A 241 -0.64 -3.08 -6.70
C GLU A 241 -0.66 -3.96 -7.95
N GLY A 242 -1.31 -5.10 -7.83
CA GLY A 242 -1.47 -6.03 -8.95
C GLY A 242 -2.67 -6.94 -8.72
N SER A 243 -3.03 -7.68 -9.74
CA SER A 243 -4.10 -8.67 -9.63
C SER A 243 -3.76 -9.73 -8.58
N PRO A 244 -4.73 -10.17 -7.77
CA PRO A 244 -4.52 -11.29 -6.87
C PRO A 244 -4.07 -12.50 -7.68
N VAL A 245 -3.10 -13.25 -7.15
CA VAL A 245 -2.73 -14.54 -7.74
C VAL A 245 -3.92 -15.47 -7.56
N LEU A 246 -4.71 -15.60 -8.60
CA LEU A 246 -5.74 -16.62 -8.65
C LEU A 246 -4.98 -17.95 -8.78
N SER A 247 -5.04 -18.79 -7.74
CA SER A 247 -4.58 -20.17 -7.89
C SER A 247 -5.34 -20.76 -9.08
N ALA A 248 -4.62 -21.42 -9.99
CA ALA A 248 -5.19 -22.01 -11.20
C ALA A 248 -6.07 -23.23 -10.83
N VAL A 249 -7.13 -22.98 -10.08
CA VAL A 249 -8.12 -23.97 -9.69
C VAL A 249 -9.47 -23.31 -9.90
N ASP A 250 -9.89 -23.30 -11.06
CA ASP A 250 -11.14 -23.78 -11.61
C ASP A 250 -11.23 -23.34 -13.09
N PRO A 251 -10.94 -24.20 -14.04
CA PRO A 251 -11.51 -24.09 -15.34
C PRO A 251 -12.94 -24.62 -15.19
N GLY A 252 -13.89 -23.75 -14.74
CA GLY A 252 -15.31 -24.03 -14.77
C GLY A 252 -15.80 -24.38 -16.13
#